data_efffcd87c087f06989ac0aa65cf58a38
#
_entry.id   efffcd87c087f06989ac0aa65cf58a38
#
_cell.length_a   1.000
_cell.length_b   1.000
_cell.length_c   1.000
_cell.angle_alpha   90.00
_cell.angle_beta   90.00
_cell.angle_gamma   90.00
#
_symmetry.space_group_name_H-M   'P 1'
#
loop_
_entity.id
_entity.type
_entity.pdbx_description
1 polymer ?
#
loop_
_entity_poly.entity_id
_entity_poly.type
_entity_poly.pdbx_seq_one_letter_code
_entity_poly.pdbx_strand_id
1 'polypeptide(L)'
;MQFSDLFDEVPIVAAVKSENELSASLMCDSNVVFLLFGDICNIPQLVKEIKDSGKLAIVHIDLIEGLAAREVGVDFIKEHTEADGIISTKAGLIRYAKTLGLITIRRFFLLDSLALDTISKQSALADADAFEVLPGVMPKIISHIVS
;
A
#
# COMPACT_ATOMS: atom_id res chain seq x y z
N MET A 1 -10.03 13.56 -3.45
CA MET A 1 -9.96 13.12 -2.05
C MET A 1 -8.55 12.66 -1.73
N GLN A 2 -8.02 13.14 -0.63
CA GLN A 2 -6.70 12.71 -0.20
C GLN A 2 -6.81 11.38 0.56
N PHE A 3 -5.77 10.58 0.49
CA PHE A 3 -5.75 9.28 1.14
C PHE A 3 -6.02 9.38 2.65
N SER A 4 -5.45 10.40 3.30
CA SER A 4 -5.63 10.59 4.73
C SER A 4 -7.08 10.87 5.11
N ASP A 5 -7.86 11.46 4.21
CA ASP A 5 -9.26 11.76 4.50
C ASP A 5 -10.09 10.50 4.68
N LEU A 6 -9.72 9.41 3.99
CA LEU A 6 -10.41 8.13 4.15
C LEU A 6 -10.23 7.57 5.55
N PHE A 7 -9.03 7.72 6.11
CA PHE A 7 -8.76 7.21 7.45
C PHE A 7 -9.41 8.05 8.53
N ASP A 8 -9.63 9.34 8.25
CA ASP A 8 -10.30 10.21 9.21
C ASP A 8 -11.79 9.87 9.32
N GLU A 9 -12.40 9.41 8.22
CA GLU A 9 -13.81 9.08 8.21
C GLU A 9 -14.06 7.62 8.61
N VAL A 10 -13.42 6.68 7.92
CA VAL A 10 -13.57 5.24 8.17
C VAL A 10 -12.20 4.60 8.03
N PRO A 11 -11.40 4.58 9.09
CA PRO A 11 -10.02 4.09 9.01
C PRO A 11 -9.94 2.56 9.02
N ILE A 12 -10.65 1.92 8.10
CA ILE A 12 -10.68 0.47 8.00
C ILE A 12 -9.97 0.04 6.73
N VAL A 13 -8.87 -0.67 6.91
CA VAL A 13 -8.08 -1.21 5.81
C VAL A 13 -8.08 -2.73 5.92
N ALA A 14 -8.36 -3.40 4.82
CA ALA A 14 -8.26 -4.86 4.76
C ALA A 14 -6.95 -5.23 4.06
N ALA A 15 -6.09 -5.95 4.76
CA ALA A 15 -4.86 -6.48 4.17
C ALA A 15 -5.13 -7.94 3.80
N VAL A 16 -5.05 -8.26 2.52
CA VAL A 16 -5.46 -9.58 2.03
C VAL A 16 -4.25 -10.34 1.48
N LYS A 17 -4.14 -11.61 1.87
CA LYS A 17 -3.03 -12.48 1.49
C LYS A 17 -3.47 -13.69 0.67
N SER A 18 -4.76 -13.82 0.40
CA SER A 18 -5.31 -14.93 -0.38
C SER A 18 -6.61 -14.51 -1.04
N GLU A 19 -7.05 -15.31 -2.01
CA GLU A 19 -8.32 -15.03 -2.68
C GLU A 19 -9.50 -15.11 -1.73
N ASN A 20 -9.44 -16.01 -0.74
CA ASN A 20 -10.51 -16.10 0.26
C ASN A 20 -10.58 -14.84 1.10
N GLU A 21 -9.42 -14.30 1.51
CA GLU A 21 -9.39 -13.06 2.26
C GLU A 21 -9.87 -11.89 1.41
N LEU A 22 -9.52 -11.89 0.12
CA LEU A 22 -9.98 -10.86 -0.78
C LEU A 22 -11.50 -10.88 -0.87
N SER A 23 -12.10 -12.05 -1.11
CA SER A 23 -13.55 -12.17 -1.21
C SER A 23 -14.23 -11.66 0.06
N ALA A 24 -13.69 -12.02 1.22
CA ALA A 24 -14.23 -11.55 2.50
C ALA A 24 -14.12 -10.03 2.63
N SER A 25 -13.01 -9.45 2.19
CA SER A 25 -12.79 -8.01 2.31
C SER A 25 -13.74 -7.21 1.44
N LEU A 26 -14.15 -7.76 0.30
CA LEU A 26 -15.07 -7.06 -0.59
C LEU A 26 -16.48 -6.97 -0.01
N MET A 27 -16.77 -7.82 0.97
CA MET A 27 -18.08 -7.85 1.64
C MET A 27 -18.10 -7.04 2.93
N CYS A 28 -16.96 -6.53 3.37
CA CYS A 28 -16.89 -5.81 4.64
C CYS A 28 -16.86 -4.29 4.42
N ASP A 29 -16.83 -3.55 5.53
CA ASP A 29 -16.91 -2.09 5.48
C ASP A 29 -15.59 -1.39 5.19
N SER A 30 -14.53 -2.13 4.86
CA SER A 30 -13.25 -1.49 4.54
C SER A 30 -13.39 -0.61 3.30
N ASN A 31 -12.67 0.51 3.31
CA ASN A 31 -12.63 1.42 2.17
C ASN A 31 -11.38 1.20 1.32
N VAL A 32 -10.38 0.53 1.87
CA VAL A 32 -9.10 0.33 1.23
C VAL A 32 -8.69 -1.12 1.37
N VAL A 33 -8.20 -1.71 0.30
CA VAL A 33 -7.68 -3.08 0.32
C VAL A 33 -6.19 -3.03 -0.03
N PHE A 34 -5.38 -3.58 0.86
CA PHE A 34 -3.94 -3.79 0.60
C PHE A 34 -3.79 -5.21 0.03
N LEU A 35 -3.34 -5.28 -1.21
CA LEU A 35 -3.20 -6.56 -1.90
C LEU A 35 -1.78 -7.09 -1.70
N LEU A 36 -1.66 -8.13 -0.89
CA LEU A 36 -0.37 -8.70 -0.46
C LEU A 36 -0.07 -10.04 -1.11
N PHE A 37 -0.75 -10.39 -2.19
CA PHE A 37 -0.55 -11.64 -2.89
C PHE A 37 -0.85 -11.45 -4.39
N GLY A 38 -0.49 -12.46 -5.18
CA GLY A 38 -0.77 -12.46 -6.59
C GLY A 38 0.50 -12.49 -7.42
N ASP A 39 0.33 -12.48 -8.72
CA ASP A 39 1.44 -12.46 -9.67
C ASP A 39 1.11 -11.53 -10.84
N ILE A 40 2.08 -11.32 -11.74
CA ILE A 40 1.88 -10.38 -12.84
C ILE A 40 0.76 -10.81 -13.78
N CYS A 41 0.39 -12.09 -13.76
CA CYS A 41 -0.68 -12.57 -14.64
C CYS A 41 -2.07 -12.28 -14.09
N ASN A 42 -2.23 -12.29 -12.77
CA ASN A 42 -3.56 -12.11 -12.19
C ASN A 42 -3.76 -10.76 -11.48
N ILE A 43 -2.68 -9.99 -11.27
CA ILE A 43 -2.80 -8.75 -10.53
C ILE A 43 -3.78 -7.74 -11.16
N PRO A 44 -3.83 -7.58 -12.49
CA PRO A 44 -4.82 -6.67 -13.07
C PRO A 44 -6.25 -7.06 -12.75
N GLN A 45 -6.55 -8.37 -12.76
CA GLN A 45 -7.89 -8.85 -12.45
C GLN A 45 -8.23 -8.67 -10.97
N LEU A 46 -7.28 -8.97 -10.09
CA LEU A 46 -7.50 -8.81 -8.65
C LEU A 46 -7.77 -7.35 -8.31
N VAL A 47 -7.00 -6.43 -8.90
CA VAL A 47 -7.21 -5.00 -8.70
C VAL A 47 -8.58 -4.59 -9.22
N LYS A 48 -8.97 -5.10 -10.37
CA LYS A 48 -10.27 -4.76 -10.96
C LYS A 48 -11.41 -5.18 -10.04
N GLU A 49 -11.32 -6.36 -9.43
CA GLU A 49 -12.35 -6.81 -8.48
C GLU A 49 -12.49 -5.86 -7.31
N ILE A 50 -11.37 -5.36 -6.80
CA ILE A 50 -11.39 -4.38 -5.69
C ILE A 50 -12.04 -3.09 -6.17
N LYS A 51 -11.64 -2.59 -7.33
CA LYS A 51 -12.16 -1.34 -7.84
C LYS A 51 -13.65 -1.42 -8.16
N ASP A 52 -14.10 -2.56 -8.69
CA ASP A 52 -15.51 -2.76 -9.03
C ASP A 52 -16.39 -2.77 -7.77
N SER A 53 -15.81 -3.07 -6.61
CA SER A 53 -16.55 -3.02 -5.35
C SER A 53 -16.55 -1.63 -4.70
N GLY A 54 -15.93 -0.64 -5.35
CA GLY A 54 -15.92 0.74 -4.87
C GLY A 54 -14.85 1.06 -3.85
N LYS A 55 -13.84 0.19 -3.73
CA LYS A 55 -12.75 0.35 -2.76
C LYS A 55 -11.47 0.79 -3.45
N LEU A 56 -10.56 1.37 -2.68
CA LEU A 56 -9.22 1.69 -3.19
C LEU A 56 -8.36 0.43 -3.14
N ALA A 57 -7.59 0.24 -4.20
CA ALA A 57 -6.69 -0.91 -4.32
C ALA A 57 -5.24 -0.44 -4.22
N ILE A 58 -4.54 -0.91 -3.20
CA ILE A 58 -3.12 -0.61 -2.98
C ILE A 58 -2.34 -1.92 -3.08
N VAL A 59 -1.38 -1.97 -4.01
CA VAL A 59 -0.64 -3.20 -4.31
C VAL A 59 0.71 -3.17 -3.61
N HIS A 60 1.04 -4.25 -2.90
CA HIS A 60 2.35 -4.40 -2.28
C HIS A 60 3.33 -4.92 -3.33
N ILE A 61 4.04 -4.00 -3.97
CA ILE A 61 4.84 -4.31 -5.15
C ILE A 61 5.95 -5.34 -4.87
N ASP A 62 6.48 -5.35 -3.63
CA ASP A 62 7.56 -6.28 -3.28
C ASP A 62 7.09 -7.74 -3.15
N LEU A 63 5.78 -7.95 -3.05
CA LEU A 63 5.20 -9.28 -2.80
C LEU A 63 4.50 -9.91 -3.99
N ILE A 64 4.43 -9.23 -5.12
CA ILE A 64 3.76 -9.75 -6.31
C ILE A 64 4.76 -10.58 -7.12
N GLU A 65 4.43 -11.84 -7.34
CA GLU A 65 5.34 -12.74 -8.05
C GLU A 65 5.51 -12.30 -9.50
N GLY A 66 6.76 -12.31 -9.95
CA GLY A 66 7.09 -11.95 -11.32
C GLY A 66 7.17 -10.46 -11.56
N LEU A 67 6.77 -9.66 -10.59
CA LEU A 67 6.84 -8.21 -10.73
C LEU A 67 8.17 -7.72 -10.14
N ALA A 68 8.91 -6.96 -10.95
CA ALA A 68 10.18 -6.41 -10.49
C ALA A 68 9.92 -5.30 -9.48
N ALA A 69 10.59 -5.38 -8.33
CA ALA A 69 10.53 -4.30 -7.33
C ALA A 69 11.48 -3.18 -7.76
N ARG A 70 11.18 -2.60 -8.91
CA ARG A 70 11.95 -1.54 -9.58
C ARG A 70 10.96 -0.56 -10.21
N GLU A 71 11.48 0.51 -10.78
CA GLU A 71 10.64 1.50 -11.45
C GLU A 71 9.78 0.90 -12.54
N VAL A 72 10.32 -0.07 -13.29
CA VAL A 72 9.52 -0.73 -14.34
C VAL A 72 8.33 -1.47 -13.75
N GLY A 73 8.46 -2.01 -12.54
CA GLY A 73 7.33 -2.65 -11.86
C GLY A 73 6.26 -1.65 -11.49
N VAL A 74 6.66 -0.47 -11.05
CA VAL A 74 5.72 0.62 -10.74
C VAL A 74 5.01 1.05 -12.02
N ASP A 75 5.75 1.17 -13.12
CA ASP A 75 5.16 1.51 -14.42
C ASP A 75 4.11 0.48 -14.83
N PHE A 76 4.40 -0.81 -14.61
CA PHE A 76 3.45 -1.87 -14.93
C PHE A 76 2.16 -1.69 -14.14
N ILE A 77 2.27 -1.43 -12.84
CA ILE A 77 1.09 -1.22 -12.00
C ILE A 77 0.28 -0.02 -12.52
N LYS A 78 0.97 1.07 -12.83
CA LYS A 78 0.30 2.28 -13.29
C LYS A 78 -0.38 2.09 -14.64
N GLU A 79 0.27 1.39 -15.57
CA GLU A 79 -0.19 1.30 -16.95
C GLU A 79 -1.14 0.14 -17.20
N HIS A 80 -0.97 -0.96 -16.48
CA HIS A 80 -1.70 -2.20 -16.78
C HIS A 80 -2.71 -2.60 -15.71
N THR A 81 -2.83 -1.84 -14.64
CA THR A 81 -3.84 -2.09 -13.61
C THR A 81 -4.54 -0.79 -13.26
N GLU A 82 -5.68 -0.93 -12.56
CA GLU A 82 -6.43 0.22 -12.08
C GLU A 82 -6.08 0.55 -10.62
N ALA A 83 -4.95 0.06 -10.12
CA ALA A 83 -4.54 0.28 -8.75
C ALA A 83 -4.40 1.77 -8.44
N ASP A 84 -4.80 2.14 -7.24
CA ASP A 84 -4.71 3.52 -6.77
C ASP A 84 -3.33 3.85 -6.20
N GLY A 85 -2.59 2.84 -5.78
CA GLY A 85 -1.28 3.07 -5.20
C GLY A 85 -0.49 1.81 -4.96
N ILE A 86 0.66 2.00 -4.35
CA ILE A 86 1.58 0.89 -4.04
C ILE A 86 2.07 0.97 -2.61
N ILE A 87 2.49 -0.19 -2.10
CA ILE A 87 3.23 -0.32 -0.85
C ILE A 87 4.60 -0.87 -1.20
N SER A 88 5.64 -0.33 -0.61
CA SER A 88 7.00 -0.86 -0.79
C SER A 88 7.86 -0.52 0.42
N THR A 89 8.88 -1.34 0.65
CA THR A 89 9.90 -1.04 1.64
C THR A 89 10.99 -0.13 1.09
N LYS A 90 11.00 0.09 -0.23
CA LYS A 90 12.07 0.80 -0.93
C LYS A 90 11.71 2.26 -1.14
N ALA A 91 12.47 3.16 -0.52
CA ALA A 91 12.22 4.60 -0.61
C ALA A 91 12.24 5.11 -2.05
N GLY A 92 13.15 4.59 -2.88
CA GLY A 92 13.26 5.01 -4.28
C GLY A 92 12.00 4.73 -5.07
N LEU A 93 11.36 3.58 -4.82
CA LEU A 93 10.13 3.23 -5.51
C LEU A 93 8.97 4.11 -5.05
N ILE A 94 8.94 4.45 -3.78
CA ILE A 94 7.91 5.33 -3.24
C ILE A 94 8.00 6.71 -3.91
N ARG A 95 9.20 7.25 -4.01
CA ARG A 95 9.39 8.55 -4.68
C ARG A 95 8.98 8.49 -6.14
N TYR A 96 9.36 7.42 -6.84
CA TYR A 96 9.02 7.27 -8.24
C TYR A 96 7.51 7.15 -8.44
N ALA A 97 6.85 6.32 -7.62
CA ALA A 97 5.40 6.15 -7.71
C ALA A 97 4.67 7.47 -7.46
N LYS A 98 5.17 8.28 -6.57
CA LYS A 98 4.55 9.57 -6.29
C LYS A 98 4.62 10.49 -7.50
N THR A 99 5.69 10.43 -8.29
CA THR A 99 5.76 11.23 -9.52
C THR A 99 4.74 10.80 -10.55
N LEU A 100 4.25 9.57 -10.47
CA LEU A 100 3.22 9.05 -11.36
C LEU A 100 1.80 9.31 -10.85
N GLY A 101 1.67 9.96 -9.70
CA GLY A 101 0.36 10.25 -9.13
C GLY A 101 -0.26 9.11 -8.35
N LEU A 102 0.51 8.09 -8.02
CA LEU A 102 0.01 6.97 -7.22
C LEU A 102 0.03 7.31 -5.73
N ILE A 103 -0.92 6.72 -5.00
CA ILE A 103 -0.88 6.77 -3.54
C ILE A 103 0.31 5.92 -3.11
N THR A 104 1.07 6.39 -2.15
CA THR A 104 2.28 5.71 -1.72
C THR A 104 2.23 5.38 -0.24
N ILE A 105 2.55 4.12 0.08
CA ILE A 105 2.64 3.67 1.46
C ILE A 105 3.97 2.99 1.62
N ARG A 106 4.79 3.48 2.54
CA ARG A 106 6.08 2.89 2.80
C ARG A 106 5.98 1.95 3.99
N ARG A 107 6.51 0.74 3.83
CA ARG A 107 6.47 -0.28 4.86
C ARG A 107 7.79 -0.32 5.61
N PHE A 108 7.71 -0.37 6.94
CA PHE A 108 8.87 -0.48 7.82
C PHE A 108 8.73 -1.66 8.76
N PHE A 109 9.85 -2.28 9.06
CA PHE A 109 9.92 -3.28 10.11
C PHE A 109 10.54 -2.63 11.34
N LEU A 110 9.77 -2.53 12.41
CA LEU A 110 10.27 -1.96 13.65
C LEU A 110 10.83 -3.06 14.52
N LEU A 111 12.07 -2.88 14.93
CA LEU A 111 12.70 -3.80 15.90
C LEU A 111 12.60 -3.24 17.31
N ASP A 112 12.51 -1.92 17.44
CA ASP A 112 12.41 -1.26 18.74
C ASP A 112 11.88 0.16 18.58
N SER A 113 11.74 0.86 19.72
CA SER A 113 11.20 2.21 19.74
C SER A 113 12.13 3.24 19.10
N LEU A 114 13.43 2.96 19.05
CA LEU A 114 14.38 3.88 18.40
C LEU A 114 14.14 3.92 16.91
N ALA A 115 13.75 2.79 16.32
CA ALA A 115 13.43 2.75 14.90
C ALA A 115 12.26 3.68 14.60
N LEU A 116 11.26 3.72 15.45
CA LEU A 116 10.12 4.61 15.26
C LEU A 116 10.54 6.08 15.32
N ASP A 117 11.39 6.45 16.28
CA ASP A 117 11.90 7.81 16.37
C ASP A 117 12.70 8.18 15.13
N THR A 118 13.52 7.27 14.64
CA THR A 118 14.30 7.48 13.43
C THR A 118 13.38 7.71 12.24
N ILE A 119 12.33 6.90 12.13
CA ILE A 119 11.35 7.02 11.06
C ILE A 119 10.70 8.41 11.08
N SER A 120 10.26 8.86 12.23
CA SER A 120 9.55 10.13 12.33
C SER A 120 10.44 11.34 12.03
N LYS A 121 11.77 11.17 12.10
CA LYS A 121 12.69 12.27 11.88
C LYS A 121 13.31 12.29 10.49
N GLN A 122 13.19 11.22 9.72
CA GLN A 122 13.82 11.15 8.40
C GLN A 122 12.98 11.87 7.36
N SER A 123 13.62 12.79 6.65
CA SER A 123 12.94 13.56 5.61
C SER A 123 12.46 12.71 4.45
N ALA A 124 13.15 11.60 4.17
CA ALA A 124 12.76 10.70 3.09
C ALA A 124 11.36 10.10 3.33
N LEU A 125 10.91 10.10 4.57
CA LEU A 125 9.60 9.56 4.92
C LEU A 125 8.47 10.50 4.52
N ALA A 126 8.78 11.78 4.30
CA ALA A 126 7.79 12.76 3.89
C ALA A 126 7.30 12.52 2.47
N ASP A 127 8.00 11.68 1.69
CA ASP A 127 7.62 11.40 0.31
C ASP A 127 6.42 10.45 0.21
N ALA A 128 6.15 9.68 1.25
CA ALA A 128 5.03 8.74 1.24
C ALA A 128 3.77 9.39 1.79
N ASP A 129 2.61 8.96 1.28
CA ASP A 129 1.32 9.44 1.77
C ASP A 129 0.98 8.83 3.11
N ALA A 130 1.48 7.61 3.38
CA ALA A 130 1.25 6.94 4.65
C ALA A 130 2.37 5.94 4.90
N PHE A 131 2.43 5.42 6.11
CA PHE A 131 3.43 4.44 6.51
C PHE A 131 2.75 3.24 7.16
N GLU A 132 3.21 2.05 6.80
CA GLU A 132 2.80 0.83 7.48
C GLU A 132 3.97 0.37 8.33
N VAL A 133 3.72 0.18 9.61
CA VAL A 133 4.74 -0.23 10.55
C VAL A 133 4.41 -1.64 11.05
N LEU A 134 5.40 -2.52 10.98
CA LEU A 134 5.24 -3.91 11.41
C LEU A 134 6.06 -4.16 12.67
N PRO A 135 5.48 -3.95 13.84
CA PRO A 135 6.19 -4.21 15.11
C PRO A 135 6.03 -5.66 15.57
N GLY A 136 5.96 -6.59 14.65
CA GLY A 136 5.89 -7.99 14.96
C GLY A 136 4.50 -8.61 14.86
N VAL A 137 3.53 -8.13 15.62
CA VAL A 137 2.24 -8.83 15.69
C VAL A 137 1.18 -8.22 14.78
N MET A 138 1.02 -6.91 14.82
CA MET A 138 0.00 -6.24 14.02
C MET A 138 0.59 -5.02 13.33
N PRO A 139 0.32 -4.86 12.03
CA PRO A 139 0.74 -3.64 11.35
C PRO A 139 -0.07 -2.44 11.83
N LYS A 140 0.58 -1.31 11.92
CA LYS A 140 -0.06 -0.04 12.22
C LYS A 140 0.16 0.89 11.06
N ILE A 141 -0.85 1.70 10.75
CA ILE A 141 -0.76 2.67 9.69
C ILE A 141 -0.71 4.04 10.30
N ILE A 142 0.32 4.79 9.91
CA ILE A 142 0.49 6.16 10.33
C ILE A 142 0.32 7.01 9.08
N SER A 143 -0.83 7.66 8.96
CA SER A 143 -1.18 8.38 7.74
C SER A 143 -0.46 9.71 7.60
N HIS A 144 0.00 10.27 8.69
CA HIS A 144 0.70 11.54 8.64
C HIS A 144 1.77 11.59 9.71
N ILE A 145 2.97 11.30 9.31
CA ILE A 145 4.07 11.35 10.23
C ILE A 145 4.50 12.77 10.48
N VAL A 146 4.29 13.60 9.50
CA VAL A 146 4.67 14.98 9.64
C VAL A 146 3.48 15.75 10.12
N SER A 147 3.61 16.23 11.27
CA SER A 147 2.62 17.11 11.84
C SER A 147 3.30 18.40 12.25
#